data_6bc48ea3897cf1946c4af45ddf6f660e
#
_entry.id   6bc48ea3897cf1946c4af45ddf6f660e
#
_cell.length_a   1.000
_cell.length_b   1.000
_cell.length_c   1.000
_cell.angle_alpha   90.00
_cell.angle_beta   90.00
_cell.angle_gamma   90.00
#
_symmetry.space_group_name_H-M   'P 1'
#
loop_
_entity.id
_entity.type
_entity.pdbx_description
1 polymer ?
#
loop_
_entity_poly.entity_id
_entity_poly.type
_entity_poly.pdbx_seq_one_letter_code
_entity_poly.pdbx_strand_id
1 'polypeptide(L)'
;GHSFPTRRSSDLVLYEEIDSNLNLSFKYRKSKNQVEKNKICKQAAEYLEEGQCIALDASSTALLFAKYLIKFNRLTIVTNGLYTAMALKDHPNLKVILIGGLVSCKSGSIEGILGKEIIPKINIDTAFVSAHGFTLEEGLTDFNIYECEIKKLLVERASSIVGLLDYSKLEKHSTTSFADANKINTIITDDKTPDRKSVV
;
A
#
# COMPACT_ATOMS: atom_id res chain seq x y z
N GLY A 1 -34.27 -10.99 36.61
CA GLY A 1 -33.32 -11.52 35.64
C GLY A 1 -33.42 -10.76 34.34
N HIS A 2 -32.38 -9.98 33.99
CA HIS A 2 -32.30 -9.34 32.68
C HIS A 2 -31.77 -10.36 31.70
N SER A 3 -32.63 -10.83 30.79
CA SER A 3 -32.21 -11.65 29.64
C SER A 3 -31.65 -10.72 28.57
N PHE A 4 -30.37 -10.92 28.19
CA PHE A 4 -29.80 -10.29 27.01
C PHE A 4 -30.50 -10.82 25.74
N PRO A 5 -30.84 -9.95 24.79
CA PRO A 5 -31.42 -10.45 23.53
C PRO A 5 -30.37 -11.29 22.80
N THR A 6 -30.72 -12.54 22.52
CA THR A 6 -29.93 -13.42 21.67
C THR A 6 -29.96 -12.87 20.25
N ARG A 7 -28.79 -12.49 19.71
CA ARG A 7 -28.62 -12.13 18.30
C ARG A 7 -29.07 -13.30 17.43
N ARG A 8 -29.97 -13.06 16.47
CA ARG A 8 -30.38 -14.07 15.50
C ARG A 8 -29.21 -14.37 14.56
N SER A 9 -29.07 -15.63 14.16
CA SER A 9 -28.02 -16.06 13.24
C SER A 9 -28.08 -15.34 11.87
N SER A 10 -29.27 -14.83 11.49
CA SER A 10 -29.46 -13.98 10.31
C SER A 10 -28.67 -12.66 10.34
N ASP A 11 -28.42 -12.08 11.53
CA ASP A 11 -27.70 -10.81 11.65
C ASP A 11 -26.20 -11.00 11.43
N LEU A 12 -25.67 -12.18 11.72
CA LEU A 12 -24.27 -12.56 11.42
C LEU A 12 -24.03 -12.79 9.93
N VAL A 13 -25.00 -13.39 9.24
CA VAL A 13 -24.93 -13.63 7.78
C VAL A 13 -24.96 -12.32 7.02
N LEU A 14 -25.82 -11.37 7.42
CA LEU A 14 -25.86 -10.03 6.81
C LEU A 14 -24.55 -9.26 7.00
N TYR A 15 -23.87 -9.41 8.13
CA TYR A 15 -22.59 -8.75 8.37
C TYR A 15 -21.45 -9.33 7.52
N GLU A 16 -21.45 -10.64 7.29
CA GLU A 16 -20.50 -11.30 6.39
C GLU A 16 -20.77 -10.99 4.91
N GLU A 17 -22.05 -10.91 4.50
CA GLU A 17 -22.42 -10.53 3.13
C GLU A 17 -22.08 -9.08 2.79
N ILE A 18 -22.24 -8.14 3.71
CA ILE A 18 -21.85 -6.74 3.52
C ILE A 18 -20.31 -6.62 3.41
N ASP A 19 -19.57 -7.43 4.16
CA ASP A 19 -18.10 -7.43 4.08
C ASP A 19 -17.57 -8.13 2.82
N SER A 20 -18.29 -9.10 2.27
CA SER A 20 -17.95 -9.81 1.03
C SER A 20 -18.24 -8.99 -0.24
N ASN A 21 -19.22 -8.10 -0.19
CA ASN A 21 -19.57 -7.22 -1.30
C ASN A 21 -18.66 -5.99 -1.45
N LEU A 22 -17.89 -5.65 -0.43
CA LEU A 22 -16.86 -4.63 -0.54
C LEU A 22 -15.58 -5.31 -1.02
N ASN A 23 -15.27 -5.24 -2.31
CA ASN A 23 -13.98 -5.58 -2.94
C ASN A 23 -12.76 -4.89 -2.29
N LEU A 24 -12.91 -4.40 -1.08
CA LEU A 24 -12.04 -3.55 -0.30
C LEU A 24 -11.30 -4.33 0.80
N SER A 25 -11.71 -5.59 1.06
CA SER A 25 -11.06 -6.43 2.06
C SER A 25 -9.60 -6.67 1.70
N PHE A 26 -8.69 -6.44 2.65
CA PHE A 26 -7.26 -6.71 2.48
C PHE A 26 -7.00 -8.17 2.09
N LYS A 27 -7.74 -9.11 2.67
CA LYS A 27 -7.66 -10.54 2.37
C LYS A 27 -7.96 -10.81 0.90
N TYR A 28 -9.02 -10.21 0.36
CA TYR A 28 -9.36 -10.32 -1.06
C TYR A 28 -8.28 -9.70 -1.95
N ARG A 29 -7.85 -8.47 -1.64
CA ARG A 29 -6.79 -7.80 -2.39
C ARG A 29 -5.48 -8.57 -2.37
N LYS A 30 -5.16 -9.24 -1.26
CA LYS A 30 -3.97 -10.08 -1.13
C LYS A 30 -3.99 -11.28 -2.08
N SER A 31 -5.15 -11.89 -2.30
CA SER A 31 -5.29 -13.06 -3.20
C SER A 31 -5.49 -12.70 -4.67
N LYS A 32 -6.00 -11.49 -4.95
CA LYS A 32 -6.29 -11.03 -6.31
C LYS A 32 -5.02 -10.63 -7.08
N ASN A 33 -4.95 -11.01 -8.37
CA ASN A 33 -3.89 -10.62 -9.31
C ASN A 33 -2.47 -10.92 -8.77
N GLN A 34 -2.28 -12.08 -8.13
CA GLN A 34 -1.00 -12.41 -7.49
C GLN A 34 0.14 -12.59 -8.49
N VAL A 35 -0.13 -13.14 -9.67
CA VAL A 35 0.86 -13.34 -10.73
C VAL A 35 1.36 -11.98 -11.22
N GLU A 36 0.43 -11.07 -11.52
CA GLU A 36 0.71 -9.72 -11.98
C GLU A 36 1.51 -8.94 -10.93
N LYS A 37 1.05 -8.94 -9.69
CA LYS A 37 1.76 -8.28 -8.58
C LYS A 37 3.17 -8.84 -8.36
N ASN A 38 3.35 -10.14 -8.55
CA ASN A 38 4.67 -10.76 -8.44
C ASN A 38 5.63 -10.25 -9.51
N LYS A 39 5.16 -10.12 -10.78
CA LYS A 39 5.94 -9.52 -11.86
C LYS A 39 6.31 -8.07 -11.55
N ILE A 40 5.33 -7.27 -11.09
CA ILE A 40 5.52 -5.88 -10.67
C ILE A 40 6.57 -5.78 -9.56
N CYS A 41 6.44 -6.59 -8.50
CA CYS A 41 7.37 -6.57 -7.37
C CYS A 41 8.79 -7.02 -7.76
N LYS A 42 8.89 -8.00 -8.68
CA LYS A 42 10.21 -8.41 -9.21
C LYS A 42 10.88 -7.26 -9.95
N GLN A 43 10.15 -6.58 -10.83
CA GLN A 43 10.65 -5.42 -11.55
C GLN A 43 10.99 -4.26 -10.62
N ALA A 44 10.14 -3.99 -9.62
CA ALA A 44 10.37 -2.95 -8.62
C ALA A 44 11.66 -3.14 -7.83
N ALA A 45 12.07 -4.39 -7.59
CA ALA A 45 13.31 -4.69 -6.90
C ALA A 45 14.58 -4.28 -7.67
N GLU A 46 14.48 -4.03 -8.97
CA GLU A 46 15.59 -3.53 -9.80
C GLU A 46 15.84 -2.02 -9.62
N TYR A 47 14.89 -1.31 -9.01
CA TYR A 47 15.03 0.11 -8.66
C TYR A 47 15.66 0.34 -7.27
N LEU A 48 16.05 -0.74 -6.59
CA LEU A 48 16.59 -0.67 -5.23
C LEU A 48 18.11 -0.75 -5.23
N GLU A 49 18.70 0.07 -4.38
CA GLU A 49 20.13 0.08 -4.11
C GLU A 49 20.40 -0.12 -2.61
N GLU A 50 21.55 -0.72 -2.29
CA GLU A 50 22.00 -0.90 -0.91
C GLU A 50 22.16 0.46 -0.19
N GLY A 51 21.65 0.53 1.02
CA GLY A 51 21.75 1.72 1.87
C GLY A 51 20.61 2.71 1.75
N GLN A 52 19.68 2.51 0.82
CA GLN A 52 18.53 3.38 0.66
C GLN A 52 17.57 3.32 1.86
N CYS A 53 16.86 4.43 2.05
CA CYS A 53 15.67 4.53 2.87
C CYS A 53 14.44 4.55 1.96
N ILE A 54 13.62 3.54 2.02
CA ILE A 54 12.41 3.41 1.19
C ILE A 54 11.14 3.49 2.02
N ALA A 55 10.08 4.02 1.41
CA ALA A 55 8.74 3.95 1.99
C ALA A 55 7.90 2.88 1.30
N LEU A 56 7.11 2.15 2.09
CA LEU A 56 6.11 1.19 1.64
C LEU A 56 4.77 1.54 2.27
N ASP A 57 3.72 1.56 1.46
CA ASP A 57 2.37 1.71 1.97
C ASP A 57 1.82 0.40 2.59
N ALA A 58 0.61 0.45 3.15
CA ALA A 58 -0.05 -0.71 3.76
C ALA A 58 -0.79 -1.60 2.75
N SER A 59 -0.47 -1.50 1.47
CA SER A 59 -1.14 -2.28 0.42
C SER A 59 -0.73 -3.75 0.42
N SER A 60 -1.57 -4.58 -0.19
CA SER A 60 -1.25 -6.00 -0.41
C SER A 60 -0.10 -6.20 -1.41
N THR A 61 0.14 -5.23 -2.29
CA THR A 61 1.28 -5.24 -3.22
C THR A 61 2.58 -4.94 -2.48
N ALA A 62 2.57 -3.94 -1.58
CA ALA A 62 3.72 -3.65 -0.72
C ALA A 62 4.09 -4.82 0.20
N LEU A 63 3.09 -5.50 0.77
CA LEU A 63 3.33 -6.73 1.53
C LEU A 63 3.98 -7.82 0.68
N LEU A 64 3.56 -7.99 -0.58
CA LEU A 64 4.19 -8.94 -1.49
C LEU A 64 5.62 -8.51 -1.84
N PHE A 65 5.84 -7.21 -2.04
CA PHE A 65 7.14 -6.64 -2.34
C PHE A 65 8.15 -6.87 -1.22
N ALA A 66 7.71 -6.92 0.04
CA ALA A 66 8.55 -7.24 1.19
C ALA A 66 9.39 -8.51 1.00
N LYS A 67 8.86 -9.52 0.30
CA LYS A 67 9.60 -10.76 -0.01
C LYS A 67 10.84 -10.55 -0.88
N TYR A 68 10.90 -9.48 -1.64
CA TYR A 68 12.03 -9.15 -2.50
C TYR A 68 13.08 -8.31 -1.77
N LEU A 69 12.72 -7.69 -0.64
CA LEU A 69 13.62 -6.84 0.15
C LEU A 69 14.58 -7.67 1.01
N ILE A 70 14.21 -8.87 1.40
CA ILE A 70 15.00 -9.72 2.29
C ILE A 70 16.37 -10.14 1.72
N LYS A 71 16.57 -9.97 0.42
CA LYS A 71 17.86 -10.25 -0.25
C LYS A 71 18.88 -9.12 -0.09
N PHE A 72 18.44 -7.93 0.35
CA PHE A 72 19.32 -6.78 0.55
C PHE A 72 19.98 -6.83 1.95
N ASN A 73 21.18 -6.31 2.03
CA ASN A 73 21.96 -6.33 3.28
C ASN A 73 21.87 -5.03 4.07
N ARG A 74 21.36 -3.97 3.46
CA ARG A 74 21.31 -2.65 4.11
C ARG A 74 20.20 -1.79 3.51
N LEU A 75 18.99 -1.96 4.03
CA LEU A 75 17.86 -1.06 3.70
C LEU A 75 17.21 -0.54 4.98
N THR A 76 16.71 0.68 4.92
CA THR A 76 15.76 1.22 5.90
C THR A 76 14.38 1.28 5.25
N ILE A 77 13.40 0.65 5.87
CA ILE A 77 12.02 0.58 5.37
C ILE A 77 11.10 1.34 6.31
N VAL A 78 10.46 2.38 5.79
CA VAL A 78 9.41 3.16 6.50
C VAL A 78 8.07 2.67 6.00
N THR A 79 7.18 2.25 6.87
CA THR A 79 5.87 1.74 6.46
C THR A 79 4.78 2.06 7.48
N ASN A 80 3.56 2.25 6.99
CA ASN A 80 2.35 2.27 7.80
C ASN A 80 1.60 0.92 7.74
N GLY A 81 2.17 -0.10 7.11
CA GLY A 81 1.59 -1.43 7.00
C GLY A 81 2.07 -2.36 8.11
N LEU A 82 1.18 -2.72 9.04
CA LEU A 82 1.49 -3.64 10.13
C LEU A 82 2.00 -4.99 9.60
N TYR A 83 1.32 -5.55 8.59
CA TYR A 83 1.71 -6.84 8.01
C TYR A 83 3.06 -6.77 7.28
N THR A 84 3.36 -5.64 6.62
CA THR A 84 4.65 -5.40 5.96
C THR A 84 5.77 -5.31 7.00
N ALA A 85 5.56 -4.57 8.08
CA ALA A 85 6.52 -4.48 9.18
C ALA A 85 6.76 -5.85 9.84
N MET A 86 5.69 -6.61 10.10
CA MET A 86 5.79 -7.96 10.67
C MET A 86 6.55 -8.93 9.76
N ALA A 87 6.41 -8.81 8.44
CA ALA A 87 7.13 -9.64 7.48
C ALA A 87 8.63 -9.35 7.43
N LEU A 88 9.07 -8.15 7.83
CA LEU A 88 10.45 -7.69 7.68
C LEU A 88 11.21 -7.56 8.99
N LYS A 89 10.55 -7.45 10.15
CA LYS A 89 11.16 -7.09 11.43
C LYS A 89 12.27 -8.03 11.92
N ASP A 90 12.22 -9.28 11.52
CA ASP A 90 13.16 -10.31 11.99
C ASP A 90 14.39 -10.46 11.07
N HIS A 91 14.48 -9.66 9.99
CA HIS A 91 15.63 -9.65 9.11
C HIS A 91 16.74 -8.76 9.68
N PRO A 92 17.90 -9.32 10.06
CA PRO A 92 18.93 -8.59 10.81
C PRO A 92 19.56 -7.43 10.02
N ASN A 93 19.49 -7.49 8.70
CA ASN A 93 20.11 -6.52 7.81
C ASN A 93 19.15 -5.38 7.38
N LEU A 94 17.89 -5.45 7.79
CA LEU A 94 16.87 -4.45 7.47
C LEU A 94 16.50 -3.64 8.71
N LYS A 95 16.41 -2.33 8.56
CA LYS A 95 15.85 -1.45 9.58
C LYS A 95 14.40 -1.13 9.22
N VAL A 96 13.47 -1.50 10.08
CA VAL A 96 12.04 -1.27 9.84
C VAL A 96 11.54 -0.20 10.79
N ILE A 97 11.03 0.88 10.23
CA ILE A 97 10.36 1.97 10.94
C ILE A 97 8.86 1.84 10.67
N LEU A 98 8.14 1.35 11.66
CA LEU A 98 6.67 1.32 11.61
C LEU A 98 6.12 2.65 12.10
N ILE A 99 5.37 3.34 11.24
CA ILE A 99 4.69 4.59 11.60
C ILE A 99 3.56 4.25 12.58
N GLY A 100 3.59 4.88 13.75
CA GLY A 100 2.58 4.66 14.79
C GLY A 100 1.25 5.32 14.48
N GLY A 101 0.18 4.85 15.12
CA GLY A 101 -1.17 5.39 14.97
C GLY A 101 -2.25 4.37 15.33
N LEU A 102 -3.46 4.57 14.82
CA LEU A 102 -4.57 3.65 14.96
C LEU A 102 -4.44 2.51 13.94
N VAL A 103 -4.60 1.28 14.39
CA VAL A 103 -4.56 0.11 13.50
C VAL A 103 -5.96 -0.15 12.96
N SER A 104 -6.11 -0.10 11.64
CA SER A 104 -7.33 -0.52 10.96
C SER A 104 -7.52 -2.03 11.07
N CYS A 105 -8.64 -2.47 11.64
CA CYS A 105 -8.91 -3.87 11.92
C CYS A 105 -8.99 -4.76 10.66
N LYS A 106 -9.32 -4.18 9.50
CA LYS A 106 -9.52 -4.92 8.25
C LYS A 106 -8.29 -5.01 7.38
N SER A 107 -7.49 -3.95 7.33
CA SER A 107 -6.33 -3.85 6.43
C SER A 107 -4.99 -4.00 7.15
N GLY A 108 -4.95 -3.79 8.47
CA GLY A 108 -3.69 -3.67 9.21
C GLY A 108 -2.91 -2.41 8.79
N SER A 109 -3.55 -1.45 8.11
CA SER A 109 -2.95 -0.15 7.89
C SER A 109 -2.95 0.65 9.18
N ILE A 110 -1.89 1.40 9.41
CA ILE A 110 -1.83 2.35 10.51
C ILE A 110 -2.26 3.70 9.97
N GLU A 111 -3.23 4.30 10.65
CA GLU A 111 -3.95 5.48 10.24
C GLU A 111 -3.91 6.56 11.33
N GLY A 112 -4.25 7.78 10.94
CA GLY A 112 -4.45 8.89 11.85
C GLY A 112 -3.23 9.76 12.07
N ILE A 113 -3.45 10.81 12.87
CA ILE A 113 -2.53 11.95 13.01
C ILE A 113 -1.27 11.63 13.84
N LEU A 114 -1.32 10.63 14.72
CA LEU A 114 -0.26 10.36 15.69
C LEU A 114 1.09 10.03 15.06
N GLY A 115 1.08 9.41 13.87
CA GLY A 115 2.31 9.06 13.14
C GLY A 115 2.87 10.15 12.24
N LYS A 116 2.13 11.24 12.02
CA LYS A 116 2.50 12.27 11.06
C LYS A 116 3.76 13.04 11.42
N GLU A 117 4.07 13.18 12.68
CA GLU A 117 5.22 13.97 13.15
C GLU A 117 6.58 13.34 12.83
N ILE A 118 6.64 12.03 12.64
CA ILE A 118 7.91 11.36 12.38
C ILE A 118 8.28 11.41 10.90
N ILE A 119 7.31 11.35 9.99
CA ILE A 119 7.55 11.28 8.54
C ILE A 119 8.40 12.45 8.03
N PRO A 120 8.14 13.72 8.39
CA PRO A 120 8.96 14.85 7.96
C PRO A 120 10.41 14.80 8.41
N LYS A 121 10.73 14.00 9.44
CA LYS A 121 12.08 13.86 10.00
C LYS A 121 12.90 12.78 9.28
N ILE A 122 12.29 12.01 8.39
CA ILE A 122 12.94 10.92 7.66
C ILE A 122 13.21 11.37 6.23
N ASN A 123 14.42 11.16 5.75
CA ASN A 123 14.74 11.32 4.34
C ASN A 123 14.44 10.00 3.63
N ILE A 124 13.50 10.03 2.71
CA ILE A 124 13.06 8.86 1.95
C ILE A 124 13.58 9.00 0.52
N ASP A 125 14.38 8.03 0.09
CA ASP A 125 14.92 8.01 -1.27
C ASP A 125 13.82 7.65 -2.28
N THR A 126 13.07 6.57 -2.03
CA THR A 126 12.01 6.13 -2.93
C THR A 126 10.78 5.67 -2.15
N ALA A 127 9.61 6.16 -2.54
CA ALA A 127 8.34 5.64 -2.07
C ALA A 127 7.76 4.66 -3.10
N PHE A 128 7.60 3.39 -2.71
CA PHE A 128 6.89 2.38 -3.47
C PHE A 128 5.47 2.28 -2.94
N VAL A 129 4.51 2.73 -3.72
CA VAL A 129 3.11 2.82 -3.30
C VAL A 129 2.19 2.16 -4.30
N SER A 130 1.13 1.54 -3.80
CA SER A 130 0.03 1.07 -4.63
C SER A 130 -1.19 1.97 -4.43
N ALA A 131 -2.16 1.84 -5.33
CA ALA A 131 -3.39 2.62 -5.29
C ALA A 131 -4.61 1.74 -5.59
N HIS A 132 -5.79 2.28 -5.35
CA HIS A 132 -7.04 1.68 -5.80
C HIS A 132 -7.30 2.02 -7.27
N GLY A 133 -6.87 3.19 -7.72
CA GLY A 133 -6.96 3.64 -9.09
C GLY A 133 -5.89 4.66 -9.46
N PHE A 134 -5.67 4.80 -10.77
CA PHE A 134 -4.78 5.79 -11.37
C PHE A 134 -5.37 6.30 -12.68
N THR A 135 -5.38 7.61 -12.83
CA THR A 135 -5.62 8.34 -14.09
C THR A 135 -4.60 9.47 -14.22
N LEU A 136 -4.44 10.02 -15.44
CA LEU A 136 -3.55 11.16 -15.66
C LEU A 136 -4.09 12.44 -15.01
N GLU A 137 -5.41 12.56 -14.89
CA GLU A 137 -6.07 13.72 -14.31
C GLU A 137 -6.01 13.72 -12.78
N GLU A 138 -6.25 12.56 -12.15
CA GLU A 138 -6.39 12.45 -10.69
C GLU A 138 -5.12 11.91 -10.01
N GLY A 139 -4.20 11.33 -10.79
CA GLY A 139 -3.03 10.65 -10.23
C GLY A 139 -3.38 9.37 -9.48
N LEU A 140 -2.63 9.06 -8.42
CA LEU A 140 -2.87 7.90 -7.57
C LEU A 140 -3.99 8.18 -6.57
N THR A 141 -5.02 7.34 -6.58
CA THR A 141 -6.23 7.51 -5.76
C THR A 141 -6.53 6.27 -4.92
N ASP A 142 -7.12 6.48 -3.75
CA ASP A 142 -7.57 5.41 -2.87
C ASP A 142 -8.91 5.77 -2.21
N PHE A 143 -9.56 4.77 -1.60
CA PHE A 143 -10.91 4.93 -1.01
C PHE A 143 -10.88 5.31 0.46
N ASN A 144 -9.80 5.02 1.17
CA ASN A 144 -9.68 5.31 2.60
C ASN A 144 -8.94 6.64 2.81
N ILE A 145 -9.66 7.68 3.20
CA ILE A 145 -9.13 9.02 3.40
C ILE A 145 -8.00 9.04 4.44
N TYR A 146 -8.14 8.31 5.54
CA TYR A 146 -7.13 8.28 6.61
C TYR A 146 -5.83 7.60 6.16
N GLU A 147 -5.94 6.56 5.33
CA GLU A 147 -4.79 5.92 4.71
C GLU A 147 -4.13 6.83 3.67
N CYS A 148 -4.94 7.53 2.87
CA CYS A 148 -4.47 8.52 1.90
C CYS A 148 -3.65 9.65 2.54
N GLU A 149 -4.03 10.11 3.73
CA GLU A 149 -3.26 11.14 4.45
C GLU A 149 -1.83 10.69 4.76
N ILE A 150 -1.65 9.45 5.20
CA ILE A 150 -0.31 8.89 5.46
C ILE A 150 0.45 8.66 4.15
N LYS A 151 -0.21 8.09 3.13
CA LYS A 151 0.40 7.90 1.80
C LYS A 151 0.88 9.22 1.21
N LYS A 152 0.08 10.27 1.32
CA LYS A 152 0.44 11.62 0.85
C LYS A 152 1.72 12.12 1.52
N LEU A 153 1.83 12.00 2.84
CA LEU A 153 3.04 12.40 3.56
C LEU A 153 4.28 11.58 3.14
N LEU A 154 4.12 10.27 2.92
CA LEU A 154 5.21 9.41 2.47
C LEU A 154 5.71 9.81 1.08
N VAL A 155 4.79 10.05 0.12
CA VAL A 155 5.17 10.46 -1.23
C VAL A 155 5.71 11.89 -1.29
N GLU A 156 5.18 12.81 -0.50
CA GLU A 156 5.70 14.18 -0.40
C GLU A 156 7.12 14.23 0.17
N ARG A 157 7.48 13.25 1.02
CA ARG A 157 8.81 13.19 1.64
C ARG A 157 9.82 12.43 0.80
N ALA A 158 9.39 11.64 -0.17
CA ALA A 158 10.25 10.84 -1.02
C ALA A 158 10.87 11.66 -2.15
N SER A 159 12.13 11.37 -2.48
CA SER A 159 12.82 11.95 -3.65
C SER A 159 12.31 11.37 -4.96
N SER A 160 11.82 10.12 -4.93
CA SER A 160 11.25 9.42 -6.09
C SER A 160 9.99 8.65 -5.68
N ILE A 161 9.02 8.61 -6.58
CA ILE A 161 7.75 7.92 -6.39
C ILE A 161 7.61 6.83 -7.45
N VAL A 162 7.45 5.60 -7.01
CA VAL A 162 7.21 4.43 -7.87
C VAL A 162 5.83 3.85 -7.56
N GLY A 163 4.93 3.94 -8.52
CA GLY A 163 3.60 3.33 -8.44
C GLY A 163 3.64 1.84 -8.79
N LEU A 164 3.15 0.98 -7.92
CA LEU A 164 3.04 -0.46 -8.12
C LEU A 164 1.59 -0.82 -8.43
N LEU A 165 1.22 -0.88 -9.70
CA LEU A 165 -0.17 -0.97 -10.14
C LEU A 165 -0.37 -2.14 -11.10
N ASP A 166 -1.20 -3.10 -10.75
CA ASP A 166 -1.66 -4.09 -11.72
C ASP A 166 -2.66 -3.44 -12.70
N TYR A 167 -2.82 -4.04 -13.89
CA TYR A 167 -3.67 -3.54 -14.98
C TYR A 167 -5.07 -3.11 -14.55
N SER A 168 -5.62 -3.75 -13.50
CA SER A 168 -6.98 -3.48 -13.03
C SER A 168 -7.13 -2.14 -12.30
N LYS A 169 -6.02 -1.43 -12.06
CA LYS A 169 -5.94 -0.13 -11.38
C LYS A 169 -5.86 1.04 -12.34
N LEU A 170 -5.44 0.79 -13.57
CA LEU A 170 -5.27 1.82 -14.57
C LEU A 170 -6.62 2.29 -15.12
N GLU A 171 -6.69 3.57 -15.49
CA GLU A 171 -7.89 4.24 -16.00
C GLU A 171 -9.11 4.15 -15.05
N LYS A 172 -8.82 4.12 -13.76
CA LYS A 172 -9.81 4.17 -12.68
C LYS A 172 -9.41 5.22 -11.67
N HIS A 173 -10.40 5.83 -11.07
CA HIS A 173 -10.20 6.70 -9.92
C HIS A 173 -10.98 6.19 -8.71
N SER A 174 -10.62 6.68 -7.55
CA SER A 174 -11.27 6.38 -6.29
C SER A 174 -11.56 7.69 -5.54
N THR A 175 -11.95 7.60 -4.28
CA THR A 175 -12.50 8.71 -3.51
C THR A 175 -11.53 9.88 -3.32
N THR A 176 -10.24 9.60 -3.10
CA THR A 176 -9.26 10.61 -2.69
C THR A 176 -7.94 10.42 -3.40
N SER A 177 -7.39 11.47 -4.00
CA SER A 177 -6.04 11.52 -4.55
C SER A 177 -5.00 11.75 -3.45
N PHE A 178 -3.87 11.04 -3.55
CA PHE A 178 -2.74 11.21 -2.64
C PHE A 178 -1.42 11.54 -3.35
N ALA A 179 -1.34 11.40 -4.67
CA ALA A 179 -0.21 11.83 -5.47
C ALA A 179 -0.64 12.22 -6.88
N ASP A 180 -0.35 13.45 -7.28
CA ASP A 180 -0.62 13.94 -8.63
C ASP A 180 0.20 13.14 -9.66
N ALA A 181 -0.34 12.94 -10.86
CA ALA A 181 0.33 12.16 -11.91
C ALA A 181 1.71 12.71 -12.29
N ASN A 182 1.87 14.04 -12.31
CA ASN A 182 3.13 14.72 -12.66
C ASN A 182 4.24 14.59 -11.59
N LYS A 183 3.91 14.12 -10.38
CA LYS A 183 4.87 13.86 -9.31
C LYS A 183 5.39 12.43 -9.33
N ILE A 184 4.75 11.54 -10.09
CA ILE A 184 5.11 10.13 -10.13
C ILE A 184 6.24 9.94 -11.12
N ASN A 185 7.37 9.41 -10.66
CA ASN A 185 8.55 9.17 -11.51
C ASN A 185 8.39 7.93 -12.39
N THR A 186 7.75 6.89 -11.86
CA THR A 186 7.61 5.61 -12.56
C THR A 186 6.34 4.89 -12.12
N ILE A 187 5.64 4.28 -13.08
CA ILE A 187 4.60 3.30 -12.79
C ILE A 187 5.06 1.95 -13.32
N ILE A 188 5.13 0.96 -12.44
CA ILE A 188 5.40 -0.42 -12.79
C ILE A 188 4.07 -1.15 -12.84
N THR A 189 3.77 -1.71 -14.01
CA THR A 189 2.54 -2.47 -14.27
C THR A 189 2.86 -3.80 -14.93
N ASP A 190 1.83 -4.60 -15.18
CA ASP A 190 1.96 -5.91 -15.81
C ASP A 190 1.62 -5.88 -17.32
N ASP A 191 1.90 -6.99 -17.98
CA ASP A 191 1.75 -7.18 -19.42
C ASP A 191 0.29 -7.27 -19.92
N LYS A 192 -0.70 -7.25 -19.04
CA LYS A 192 -2.12 -7.15 -19.41
C LYS A 192 -2.59 -5.71 -19.62
N THR A 193 -1.72 -4.76 -19.34
CA THR A 193 -2.00 -3.35 -19.63
C THR A 193 -2.07 -3.16 -21.15
N PRO A 194 -3.16 -2.60 -21.71
CA PRO A 194 -3.23 -2.28 -23.13
C PRO A 194 -2.05 -1.39 -23.53
N ASP A 195 -1.43 -1.70 -24.67
CA ASP A 195 -0.35 -0.92 -25.27
C ASP A 195 -0.81 0.53 -25.50
N ARG A 196 -0.74 1.35 -24.48
CA ARG A 196 -0.73 2.81 -24.60
C ARG A 196 0.67 3.26 -24.25
N LYS A 197 1.33 3.74 -25.32
CA LYS A 197 2.63 4.40 -25.34
C LYS A 197 2.96 5.01 -23.97
N SER A 198 3.99 4.43 -23.36
CA SER A 198 4.78 4.98 -22.27
C SER A 198 4.22 6.29 -21.68
N VAL A 199 3.56 6.20 -20.56
CA VAL A 199 3.54 7.32 -19.63
C VAL A 199 4.96 7.36 -19.05
N VAL A 200 5.65 8.39 -19.42
CA VAL A 200 7.06 8.68 -19.13
C VAL A 200 7.36 8.59 -17.66
#